data_bf32a966cfee9f81269f8d50a260a958
#
_entry.id   bf32a966cfee9f81269f8d50a260a958
#
_cell.length_a   1.000
_cell.length_b   1.000
_cell.length_c   1.000
_cell.angle_alpha   90.00
_cell.angle_beta   90.00
_cell.angle_gamma   90.00
#
_symmetry.space_group_name_H-M   'P 1'
#
loop_
_entity.id
_entity.type
_entity.pdbx_description
1 polymer ?
#
loop_
_entity_poly.entity_id
_entity_poly.type
_entity_poly.pdbx_seq_one_letter_code
_entity_poly.pdbx_strand_id
1 'polypeptide(L)'
;MPVTIHTPPATDLSPAEIARWAAVPVAIAVDLVQGAGQVDPAIRPLCPAGRQPRLFGQAVTVRCEPPDFGAVLQALDVIRPGQVLMIDAGGFRDAAMIGDILSGHLRARGIAGVVCDGAVRDVGTLGSWGDFPVFARWINPRGPTGADRGAVNGPVSIGGC
;
A
#
# COMPACT_ATOMS: atom_id res chain seq x y z
N MET A 1 -18.54 1.13 13.10
CA MET A 1 -18.08 -0.01 13.94
C MET A 1 -16.58 0.15 14.09
N PRO A 2 -15.98 -0.25 15.22
CA PRO A 2 -14.53 -0.16 15.38
C PRO A 2 -13.80 -0.95 14.29
N VAL A 3 -12.51 -0.64 14.07
CA VAL A 3 -11.68 -1.34 13.09
C VAL A 3 -11.66 -2.84 13.38
N THR A 4 -11.91 -3.65 12.36
CA THR A 4 -11.83 -5.11 12.45
C THR A 4 -10.45 -5.57 12.01
N ILE A 5 -9.72 -6.29 12.87
CA ILE A 5 -8.44 -6.91 12.51
C ILE A 5 -8.67 -8.40 12.30
N HIS A 6 -8.48 -8.84 11.06
CA HIS A 6 -8.55 -10.26 10.72
C HIS A 6 -7.20 -10.95 10.97
N THR A 7 -7.24 -12.25 11.22
CA THR A 7 -6.02 -13.06 11.21
C THR A 7 -5.47 -13.08 9.79
N PRO A 8 -4.20 -12.69 9.56
CA PRO A 8 -3.65 -12.75 8.22
C PRO A 8 -3.63 -14.20 7.72
N PRO A 9 -3.86 -14.42 6.42
CA PRO A 9 -3.71 -15.75 5.84
C PRO A 9 -2.29 -16.25 6.05
N ALA A 10 -2.13 -17.54 6.35
CA ALA A 10 -0.81 -18.15 6.37
C ALA A 10 -0.20 -18.04 4.97
N THR A 11 1.08 -17.71 4.89
CA THR A 11 1.81 -17.83 3.62
C THR A 11 2.46 -19.20 3.56
N ASP A 12 2.20 -19.91 2.47
CA ASP A 12 2.83 -21.21 2.21
C ASP A 12 4.21 -21.05 1.53
N LEU A 13 4.60 -19.81 1.23
CA LEU A 13 5.88 -19.53 0.58
C LEU A 13 7.02 -19.53 1.61
N SER A 14 8.04 -20.32 1.35
CA SER A 14 9.29 -20.30 2.09
C SER A 14 10.08 -19.01 1.81
N PRO A 15 11.01 -18.60 2.69
CA PRO A 15 11.89 -17.46 2.44
C PRO A 15 12.67 -17.57 1.13
N ALA A 16 13.07 -18.78 0.73
CA ALA A 16 13.77 -19.01 -0.54
C ALA A 16 12.87 -18.76 -1.76
N GLU A 17 11.60 -19.13 -1.70
CA GLU A 17 10.62 -18.85 -2.75
C GLU A 17 10.31 -17.36 -2.83
N ILE A 18 10.15 -16.69 -1.70
CA ILE A 18 9.99 -15.23 -1.64
C ILE A 18 11.18 -14.53 -2.31
N ALA A 19 12.41 -14.95 -2.01
CA ALA A 19 13.61 -14.40 -2.62
C ALA A 19 13.66 -14.64 -4.14
N ARG A 20 13.21 -15.82 -4.63
CA ARG A 20 13.11 -16.11 -6.07
C ARG A 20 12.09 -15.20 -6.75
N TRP A 21 10.91 -15.01 -6.15
CA TRP A 21 9.90 -14.09 -6.67
C TRP A 21 10.40 -12.64 -6.69
N ALA A 22 11.15 -12.23 -5.67
CA ALA A 22 11.77 -10.92 -5.63
C ALA A 22 12.71 -10.66 -6.82
N ALA A 23 13.26 -11.66 -7.47
CA ALA A 23 14.12 -11.52 -8.64
C ALA A 23 13.34 -11.43 -9.97
N VAL A 24 12.05 -11.78 -9.99
CA VAL A 24 11.24 -11.80 -11.23
C VAL A 24 10.88 -10.37 -11.65
N PRO A 25 11.15 -9.93 -12.88
CA PRO A 25 10.66 -8.65 -13.39
C PRO A 25 9.13 -8.63 -13.42
N VAL A 26 8.52 -7.51 -13.00
CA VAL A 26 7.05 -7.38 -12.91
C VAL A 26 6.36 -7.64 -14.26
N ALA A 27 6.93 -7.12 -15.37
CA ALA A 27 6.38 -7.33 -16.71
C ALA A 27 6.28 -8.83 -17.05
N ILE A 28 7.33 -9.62 -16.74
CA ILE A 28 7.32 -11.07 -16.97
C ILE A 28 6.25 -11.75 -16.11
N ALA A 29 6.10 -11.34 -14.85
CA ALA A 29 5.07 -11.89 -13.98
C ALA A 29 3.66 -11.60 -14.52
N VAL A 30 3.40 -10.38 -14.98
CA VAL A 30 2.12 -9.97 -15.58
C VAL A 30 1.81 -10.73 -16.86
N ASP A 31 2.80 -10.89 -17.74
CA ASP A 31 2.64 -11.64 -19.01
C ASP A 31 2.30 -13.11 -18.76
N LEU A 32 2.97 -13.75 -17.80
CA LEU A 32 2.73 -15.16 -17.46
C LEU A 32 1.32 -15.42 -16.93
N VAL A 33 0.75 -14.46 -16.21
CA VAL A 33 -0.63 -14.57 -15.68
C VAL A 33 -1.65 -13.87 -16.58
N GLN A 34 -1.28 -13.49 -17.79
CA GLN A 34 -2.14 -12.87 -18.80
C GLN A 34 -2.88 -11.61 -18.26
N GLY A 35 -2.18 -10.81 -17.47
CA GLY A 35 -2.70 -9.59 -16.87
C GLY A 35 -3.51 -9.79 -15.59
N ALA A 36 -3.75 -11.04 -15.14
CA ALA A 36 -4.42 -11.26 -13.86
C ALA A 36 -3.60 -10.67 -12.71
N GLY A 37 -4.28 -9.96 -11.80
CA GLY A 37 -3.61 -9.27 -10.68
C GLY A 37 -2.93 -7.94 -11.05
N GLN A 38 -3.07 -7.47 -12.30
CA GLN A 38 -2.60 -6.15 -12.67
C GLN A 38 -3.55 -5.07 -12.11
N VAL A 39 -3.02 -4.19 -11.27
CA VAL A 39 -3.78 -3.04 -10.76
C VAL A 39 -3.96 -1.97 -11.84
N ASP A 40 -5.05 -1.18 -11.72
CA ASP A 40 -5.33 -0.05 -12.60
C ASP A 40 -4.10 0.87 -12.73
N PRO A 41 -3.66 1.21 -13.97
CA PRO A 41 -2.52 2.06 -14.22
C PRO A 41 -2.69 3.52 -13.75
N ALA A 42 -3.87 3.92 -13.28
CA ALA A 42 -4.06 5.18 -12.58
C ALA A 42 -3.37 5.19 -11.21
N ILE A 43 -3.09 4.03 -10.61
CA ILE A 43 -2.27 3.93 -9.38
C ILE A 43 -0.80 4.00 -9.80
N ARG A 44 -0.17 5.15 -9.54
CA ARG A 44 1.17 5.48 -10.05
C ARG A 44 2.16 5.73 -8.94
N PRO A 45 3.47 5.47 -9.20
CA PRO A 45 4.51 5.85 -8.27
C PRO A 45 4.58 7.38 -8.13
N LEU A 46 4.83 7.85 -6.91
CA LEU A 46 5.05 9.28 -6.65
C LEU A 46 6.45 9.75 -7.07
N CYS A 47 7.41 8.84 -7.12
CA CYS A 47 8.74 9.16 -7.62
C CYS A 47 8.71 9.43 -9.13
N PRO A 48 9.60 10.28 -9.66
CA PRO A 48 9.76 10.47 -11.10
C PRO A 48 10.02 9.16 -11.83
N ALA A 49 9.59 9.07 -13.08
CA ALA A 49 9.82 7.89 -13.92
C ALA A 49 11.31 7.49 -13.94
N GLY A 50 11.56 6.21 -13.75
CA GLY A 50 12.92 5.65 -13.70
C GLY A 50 13.67 5.86 -12.38
N ARG A 51 13.06 6.53 -11.39
CA ARG A 51 13.66 6.75 -10.06
C ARG A 51 12.90 6.06 -8.92
N GLN A 52 11.75 5.45 -9.22
CA GLN A 52 11.03 4.74 -8.18
C GLN A 52 11.81 3.50 -7.73
N PRO A 53 11.96 3.30 -6.42
CA PRO A 53 12.52 2.06 -5.90
C PRO A 53 11.58 0.90 -6.21
N ARG A 54 12.13 -0.30 -6.26
CA ARG A 54 11.35 -1.52 -6.46
C ARG A 54 10.44 -1.76 -5.27
N LEU A 55 9.17 -2.04 -5.52
CA LEU A 55 8.22 -2.50 -4.52
C LEU A 55 8.04 -4.01 -4.64
N PHE A 56 8.32 -4.72 -3.57
CA PHE A 56 8.09 -6.15 -3.45
C PHE A 56 7.96 -6.52 -1.97
N GLY A 57 6.99 -7.36 -1.65
CA GLY A 57 6.77 -7.85 -0.29
C GLY A 57 5.40 -8.49 -0.13
N GLN A 58 5.20 -9.19 0.97
CA GLN A 58 3.89 -9.71 1.35
C GLN A 58 2.95 -8.55 1.70
N ALA A 59 1.72 -8.60 1.20
CA ALA A 59 0.72 -7.57 1.44
C ALA A 59 0.14 -7.65 2.85
N VAL A 60 0.03 -6.49 3.51
CA VAL A 60 -0.88 -6.25 4.62
C VAL A 60 -1.99 -5.36 4.07
N THR A 61 -3.20 -5.89 4.00
CA THR A 61 -4.33 -5.22 3.40
C THR A 61 -5.07 -4.36 4.40
N VAL A 62 -5.51 -3.19 3.95
CA VAL A 62 -6.29 -2.23 4.73
C VAL A 62 -7.47 -1.80 3.88
N ARG A 63 -8.68 -2.00 4.38
CA ARG A 63 -9.89 -1.44 3.80
C ARG A 63 -10.33 -0.23 4.63
N CYS A 64 -10.22 0.95 4.06
CA CYS A 64 -10.71 2.18 4.65
C CYS A 64 -12.21 2.36 4.42
N GLU A 65 -12.85 3.16 5.26
CA GLU A 65 -14.18 3.72 5.06
C GLU A 65 -14.05 5.25 4.97
N PRO A 66 -13.58 5.79 3.83
CA PRO A 66 -13.25 7.20 3.73
C PRO A 66 -14.42 8.12 4.10
N PRO A 67 -14.14 9.27 4.72
CA PRO A 67 -12.81 9.85 4.98
C PRO A 67 -12.10 9.33 6.25
N ASP A 68 -12.56 8.24 6.86
CA ASP A 68 -11.95 7.61 8.02
C ASP A 68 -10.72 6.77 7.61
N PHE A 69 -9.61 6.89 8.36
CA PHE A 69 -8.35 6.17 8.12
C PHE A 69 -7.92 5.27 9.29
N GLY A 70 -8.84 4.96 10.20
CA GLY A 70 -8.57 4.17 11.39
C GLY A 70 -7.91 2.83 11.10
N ALA A 71 -8.30 2.17 10.01
CA ALA A 71 -7.67 0.92 9.58
C ALA A 71 -6.18 1.11 9.20
N VAL A 72 -5.78 2.26 8.63
CA VAL A 72 -4.36 2.57 8.38
C VAL A 72 -3.59 2.67 9.69
N LEU A 73 -4.16 3.34 10.70
CA LEU A 73 -3.54 3.46 12.03
C LEU A 73 -3.37 2.09 12.69
N GLN A 74 -4.41 1.26 12.67
CA GLN A 74 -4.36 -0.09 13.26
C GLN A 74 -3.38 -1.03 12.53
N ALA A 75 -3.18 -0.82 11.23
CA ALA A 75 -2.20 -1.60 10.47
C ALA A 75 -0.76 -1.36 10.94
N LEU A 76 -0.45 -0.18 11.51
CA LEU A 76 0.88 0.11 12.04
C LEU A 76 1.29 -0.84 13.17
N ASP A 77 0.33 -1.39 13.92
CA ASP A 77 0.61 -2.31 15.03
C ASP A 77 0.91 -3.73 14.57
N VAL A 78 0.41 -4.12 13.38
CA VAL A 78 0.49 -5.50 12.90
C VAL A 78 1.47 -5.71 11.76
N ILE A 79 1.77 -4.66 10.98
CA ILE A 79 2.67 -4.73 9.83
C ILE A 79 4.13 -4.93 10.28
N ARG A 80 4.87 -5.74 9.53
CA ARG A 80 6.25 -6.15 9.86
C ARG A 80 7.24 -5.72 8.77
N PRO A 81 8.53 -5.60 9.10
CA PRO A 81 9.58 -5.30 8.11
C PRO A 81 9.50 -6.20 6.88
N GLY A 82 9.72 -5.63 5.71
CA GLY A 82 9.65 -6.31 4.41
C GLY A 82 8.24 -6.49 3.84
N GLN A 83 7.19 -6.17 4.59
CA GLN A 83 5.82 -6.20 4.08
C GLN A 83 5.44 -4.89 3.36
N VAL A 84 4.41 -4.96 2.54
CA VAL A 84 3.83 -3.82 1.79
C VAL A 84 2.47 -3.48 2.38
N LEU A 85 2.23 -2.20 2.67
CA LEU A 85 0.91 -1.71 3.07
C LEU A 85 0.05 -1.45 1.84
N MET A 86 -1.04 -2.19 1.71
CA MET A 86 -2.00 -2.10 0.59
C MET A 86 -3.30 -1.46 1.08
N ILE A 87 -3.55 -0.20 0.69
CA ILE A 87 -4.68 0.60 1.17
C ILE A 87 -5.77 0.66 0.10
N ASP A 88 -6.88 -0.01 0.37
CA ASP A 88 -8.14 0.13 -0.37
C ASP A 88 -8.96 1.27 0.24
N ALA A 89 -9.04 2.37 -0.48
CA ALA A 89 -9.91 3.49 -0.17
C ALA A 89 -11.02 3.68 -1.23
N GLY A 90 -11.28 2.65 -2.05
CA GLY A 90 -12.31 2.68 -3.08
C GLY A 90 -12.13 3.78 -4.13
N GLY A 91 -10.90 4.18 -4.41
CA GLY A 91 -10.61 5.28 -5.32
C GLY A 91 -10.92 6.67 -4.76
N PHE A 92 -11.15 6.81 -3.45
CA PHE A 92 -11.51 8.07 -2.80
C PHE A 92 -10.45 9.15 -3.00
N ARG A 93 -10.89 10.35 -3.43
CA ARG A 93 -10.00 11.44 -3.83
C ARG A 93 -10.08 12.70 -2.96
N ASP A 94 -11.12 12.83 -2.13
CA ASP A 94 -11.43 14.10 -1.47
C ASP A 94 -10.68 14.32 -0.15
N ALA A 95 -9.96 13.30 0.35
CA ALA A 95 -8.99 13.39 1.43
C ALA A 95 -7.91 12.31 1.28
N ALA A 96 -6.70 12.62 1.74
CA ALA A 96 -5.59 11.68 1.78
C ALA A 96 -5.76 10.66 2.91
N MET A 97 -5.47 9.39 2.62
CA MET A 97 -5.48 8.33 3.64
C MET A 97 -4.15 8.22 4.37
N ILE A 98 -3.06 8.68 3.74
CA ILE A 98 -1.71 8.65 4.31
C ILE A 98 -0.88 9.82 3.78
N GLY A 99 0.13 10.23 4.54
CA GLY A 99 1.10 11.25 4.20
C GLY A 99 2.49 10.91 4.75
N ASP A 100 3.37 11.91 4.85
CA ASP A 100 4.79 11.73 5.19
C ASP A 100 5.03 11.21 6.62
N ILE A 101 4.24 11.62 7.60
CA ILE A 101 4.41 11.18 9.00
C ILE A 101 4.24 9.66 9.12
N LEU A 102 3.13 9.12 8.66
CA LEU A 102 2.85 7.68 8.76
C LEU A 102 3.74 6.88 7.82
N SER A 103 3.97 7.38 6.60
CA SER A 103 4.88 6.73 5.65
C SER A 103 6.32 6.74 6.15
N GLY A 104 6.76 7.82 6.79
CA GLY A 104 8.08 7.92 7.43
C GLY A 104 8.24 6.94 8.60
N HIS A 105 7.19 6.76 9.39
CA HIS A 105 7.17 5.73 10.45
C HIS A 105 7.30 4.33 9.86
N LEU A 106 6.55 4.01 8.80
CA LEU A 106 6.65 2.72 8.10
C LEU A 106 8.06 2.50 7.52
N ARG A 107 8.61 3.52 6.84
CA ARG A 107 9.96 3.50 6.29
C ARG A 107 11.02 3.22 7.35
N ALA A 108 10.96 3.93 8.50
CA ALA A 108 11.89 3.74 9.62
C ALA A 108 11.83 2.32 10.21
N ARG A 109 10.68 1.66 10.10
CA ARG A 109 10.47 0.26 10.54
C ARG A 109 10.86 -0.77 9.49
N GLY A 110 11.37 -0.38 8.33
CA GLY A 110 11.78 -1.30 7.28
C GLY A 110 10.61 -1.93 6.49
N ILE A 111 9.45 -1.27 6.47
CA ILE A 111 8.33 -1.68 5.60
C ILE A 111 8.74 -1.42 4.15
N ALA A 112 8.37 -2.32 3.23
CA ALA A 112 8.84 -2.27 1.85
C ALA A 112 8.24 -1.13 1.02
N GLY A 113 7.07 -0.61 1.39
CA GLY A 113 6.41 0.52 0.74
C GLY A 113 4.90 0.52 0.90
N VAL A 114 4.24 1.43 0.19
CA VAL A 114 2.79 1.65 0.28
C VAL A 114 2.16 1.70 -1.11
N VAL A 115 1.01 1.07 -1.25
CA VAL A 115 0.10 1.23 -2.40
C VAL A 115 -1.24 1.72 -1.88
N CYS A 116 -1.75 2.84 -2.41
CA CYS A 116 -3.02 3.44 -2.00
C CYS A 116 -3.96 3.60 -3.21
N ASP A 117 -5.04 2.83 -3.22
CA ASP A 117 -6.15 3.06 -4.15
C ASP A 117 -7.05 4.16 -3.59
N GLY A 118 -6.51 5.35 -3.55
CA GLY A 118 -7.08 6.56 -2.99
C GLY A 118 -6.12 7.72 -3.11
N ALA A 119 -6.34 8.77 -2.32
CA ALA A 119 -5.45 9.92 -2.29
C ALA A 119 -4.38 9.81 -1.19
N VAL A 120 -3.23 10.44 -1.48
CA VAL A 120 -2.13 10.66 -0.53
C VAL A 120 -1.78 12.15 -0.50
N ARG A 121 -1.07 12.59 0.54
CA ARG A 121 -0.54 13.97 0.67
C ARG A 121 0.97 13.98 0.82
N ASP A 122 1.56 15.17 0.96
CA ASP A 122 3.00 15.39 1.21
C ASP A 122 3.90 14.78 0.12
N VAL A 123 3.43 14.81 -1.13
CA VAL A 123 4.02 14.07 -2.25
C VAL A 123 5.43 14.55 -2.61
N GLY A 124 5.79 15.80 -2.30
CA GLY A 124 7.16 16.30 -2.46
C GLY A 124 8.14 15.53 -1.58
N THR A 125 7.76 15.26 -0.32
CA THR A 125 8.55 14.44 0.62
C THR A 125 8.55 12.99 0.19
N LEU A 126 7.37 12.38 -0.03
CA LEU A 126 7.24 10.97 -0.39
C LEU A 126 7.96 10.64 -1.70
N GLY A 127 7.84 11.49 -2.72
CA GLY A 127 8.47 11.30 -4.03
C GLY A 127 9.99 11.51 -4.02
N SER A 128 10.55 12.15 -2.98
CA SER A 128 11.99 12.33 -2.83
C SER A 128 12.71 11.12 -2.24
N TRP A 129 11.99 10.19 -1.61
CA TRP A 129 12.61 9.02 -0.99
C TRP A 129 13.01 7.97 -2.02
N GLY A 130 14.31 7.71 -2.13
CA GLY A 130 14.87 6.75 -3.08
C GLY A 130 14.83 5.30 -2.62
N ASP A 131 14.32 5.01 -1.43
CA ASP A 131 14.34 3.70 -0.77
C ASP A 131 12.97 3.23 -0.27
N PHE A 132 11.92 4.07 -0.39
CA PHE A 132 10.58 3.76 0.07
C PHE A 132 9.53 4.12 -1.00
N PRO A 133 9.12 3.16 -1.83
CA PRO A 133 8.14 3.40 -2.89
C PRO A 133 6.74 3.65 -2.34
N VAL A 134 6.09 4.72 -2.82
CA VAL A 134 4.68 5.01 -2.57
C VAL A 134 3.97 5.14 -3.91
N PHE A 135 2.90 4.37 -4.06
CA PHE A 135 2.01 4.40 -5.23
C PHE A 135 0.64 4.91 -4.79
N ALA A 136 0.03 5.77 -5.58
CA ALA A 136 -1.30 6.30 -5.29
C ALA A 136 -2.09 6.59 -6.55
N ARG A 137 -3.42 6.60 -6.42
CA ARG A 137 -4.33 6.99 -7.51
C ARG A 137 -4.44 8.51 -7.59
N TRP A 138 -4.53 9.20 -6.45
CA TRP A 138 -4.78 10.63 -6.36
C TRP A 138 -3.83 11.32 -5.40
N ILE A 139 -3.76 12.63 -5.54
CA ILE A 139 -3.04 13.54 -4.64
C ILE A 139 -4.06 14.54 -4.10
N ASN A 140 -4.15 14.67 -2.77
CA ASN A 140 -4.99 15.67 -2.13
C ASN A 140 -4.33 16.13 -0.82
N PRO A 141 -4.15 17.43 -0.58
CA PRO A 141 -3.54 17.94 0.64
C PRO A 141 -4.43 17.85 1.88
N ARG A 142 -5.75 17.65 1.71
CA ARG A 142 -6.69 17.52 2.82
C ARG A 142 -6.42 16.21 3.57
N GLY A 143 -6.32 16.30 4.90
CA GLY A 143 -6.19 15.13 5.76
C GLY A 143 -7.51 14.36 5.93
N PRO A 144 -7.42 13.11 6.40
CA PRO A 144 -8.59 12.30 6.72
C PRO A 144 -9.30 12.82 7.98
N THR A 145 -10.54 12.38 8.18
CA THR A 145 -11.36 12.68 9.36
C THR A 145 -11.96 11.40 9.91
N GLY A 146 -11.71 11.09 11.18
CA GLY A 146 -12.08 9.81 11.79
C GLY A 146 -10.90 8.84 11.81
N ALA A 147 -10.86 7.99 12.84
CA ALA A 147 -9.72 7.14 13.13
C ALA A 147 -10.13 5.78 13.73
N ASP A 148 -11.36 5.32 13.47
CA ASP A 148 -11.93 4.16 14.16
C ASP A 148 -12.64 3.14 13.26
N ARG A 149 -12.64 3.34 11.93
CA ARG A 149 -13.38 2.48 10.99
C ARG A 149 -12.48 1.75 10.00
N GLY A 150 -13.03 0.64 9.45
CA GLY A 150 -12.41 -0.14 8.41
C GLY A 150 -11.96 -1.53 8.86
N ALA A 151 -11.09 -2.15 8.08
CA ALA A 151 -10.59 -3.49 8.37
C ALA A 151 -9.12 -3.66 7.96
N VAL A 152 -8.39 -4.50 8.70
CA VAL A 152 -7.00 -4.88 8.44
C VAL A 152 -6.92 -6.38 8.18
N ASN A 153 -6.08 -6.81 7.25
CA ASN A 153 -5.89 -8.20 6.80
C ASN A 153 -7.15 -8.88 6.25
N GLY A 154 -8.17 -8.10 5.91
CA GLY A 154 -9.38 -8.59 5.25
C GLY A 154 -9.30 -8.48 3.73
N PRO A 155 -10.37 -8.93 3.03
CA PRO A 155 -10.49 -8.75 1.59
C PRO A 155 -10.50 -7.28 1.21
N VAL A 156 -9.81 -6.95 0.11
CA VAL A 156 -9.72 -5.61 -0.47
C VAL A 156 -9.89 -5.69 -1.99
N SER A 157 -10.22 -4.56 -2.61
CA SER A 157 -10.13 -4.40 -4.05
C SER A 157 -9.27 -3.18 -4.36
N ILE A 158 -8.10 -3.40 -4.94
CA ILE A 158 -7.14 -2.34 -5.24
C ILE A 158 -6.91 -2.30 -6.74
N GLY A 159 -7.33 -1.20 -7.37
CA GLY A 159 -7.18 -1.04 -8.82
C GLY A 159 -7.87 -2.12 -9.63
N GLY A 160 -8.99 -2.67 -9.11
CA GLY A 160 -9.76 -3.71 -9.81
C GLY A 160 -9.28 -5.15 -9.56
N CYS A 161 -8.30 -5.33 -8.65
CA CYS A 161 -7.82 -6.65 -8.20
C CYS A 161 -8.33 -6.96 -6.81
#